data_51bde2fa5019328ce5b571ebd1aea72b
#
_entry.id   51bde2fa5019328ce5b571ebd1aea72b
#
_cell.length_a   1.000
_cell.length_b   1.000
_cell.length_c   1.000
_cell.angle_alpha   90.00
_cell.angle_beta   90.00
_cell.angle_gamma   90.00
#
_symmetry.space_group_name_H-M   'P 1'
#
loop_
_entity.id
_entity.type
_entity.pdbx_description
1 polymer ?
#
loop_
_entity_poly.entity_id
_entity_poly.type
_entity_poly.pdbx_seq_one_letter_code
_entity_poly.pdbx_strand_id
1 'polypeptide(L)'
;MYLIDGVQVEKENFILPVENIGVWRGDGIFEAIRIHKGYPFGIDLHIERFKNSASKVFFNDINFEKIKKDILFVAENFQNGYVRTLILRNEKDSFNVFCFYQPPIDVPAYFTLQTQKVCKVKYAGTSIGG
;
A
#
# COMPACT_ATOMS: atom_id res chain seq x y z
N MET A 1 9.93 10.84 -3.16
CA MET A 1 10.29 10.39 -1.79
C MET A 1 9.93 8.93 -1.68
N TYR A 2 10.86 8.10 -1.18
CA TYR A 2 10.77 6.64 -1.13
C TYR A 2 11.28 6.15 0.22
N LEU A 3 10.53 5.27 0.88
CA LEU A 3 10.94 4.64 2.13
C LEU A 3 10.83 3.12 2.01
N ILE A 4 11.83 2.42 2.54
CA ILE A 4 11.79 0.96 2.75
C ILE A 4 11.96 0.72 4.24
N ASP A 5 10.99 0.06 4.86
CA ASP A 5 10.96 -0.24 6.29
C ASP A 5 11.14 1.00 7.20
N GLY A 6 10.68 2.16 6.72
CA GLY A 6 10.78 3.46 7.37
C GLY A 6 12.11 4.18 7.18
N VAL A 7 13.00 3.64 6.35
CA VAL A 7 14.27 4.30 5.99
C VAL A 7 14.12 4.96 4.63
N GLN A 8 14.42 6.26 4.55
CA GLN A 8 14.41 6.98 3.29
C GLN A 8 15.55 6.50 2.40
N VAL A 9 15.24 6.25 1.13
CA VAL A 9 16.19 5.82 0.11
C VAL A 9 16.05 6.67 -1.15
N GLU A 10 17.11 6.70 -1.95
CA GLU A 10 17.06 7.28 -3.29
C GLU A 10 16.23 6.39 -4.21
N LYS A 11 15.69 6.98 -5.29
CA LYS A 11 14.83 6.28 -6.25
C LYS A 11 15.48 5.02 -6.82
N GLU A 12 16.77 5.10 -7.11
CA GLU A 12 17.57 4.02 -7.68
C GLU A 12 17.74 2.84 -6.71
N ASN A 13 17.62 3.11 -5.41
CA ASN A 13 17.71 2.12 -4.33
C ASN A 13 16.34 1.64 -3.84
N PHE A 14 15.25 2.18 -4.40
CA PHE A 14 13.89 1.71 -4.10
C PHE A 14 13.60 0.45 -4.93
N ILE A 15 14.18 -0.66 -4.48
CA ILE A 15 14.20 -1.93 -5.22
C ILE A 15 13.41 -2.98 -4.46
N LEU A 16 12.61 -3.74 -5.19
CA LEU A 16 11.97 -4.96 -4.70
C LEU A 16 12.87 -6.14 -5.04
N PRO A 17 13.38 -6.89 -4.04
CA PRO A 17 14.14 -8.10 -4.31
C PRO A 17 13.31 -9.10 -5.11
N VAL A 18 13.89 -9.68 -6.14
CA VAL A 18 13.21 -10.64 -7.01
C VAL A 18 12.80 -11.91 -6.25
N GLU A 19 13.51 -12.24 -5.19
CA GLU A 19 13.24 -13.39 -4.30
C GLU A 19 12.06 -13.15 -3.35
N ASN A 20 11.55 -11.91 -3.28
CA ASN A 20 10.45 -11.58 -2.37
C ASN A 20 9.17 -12.35 -2.76
N ILE A 21 8.62 -13.11 -1.82
CA ILE A 21 7.41 -13.93 -2.03
C ILE A 21 6.21 -13.06 -2.42
N GLY A 22 6.12 -11.85 -1.88
CA GLY A 22 5.10 -10.88 -2.25
C GLY A 22 5.10 -10.54 -3.74
N VAL A 23 6.27 -10.54 -4.37
CA VAL A 23 6.41 -10.32 -5.82
C VAL A 23 5.95 -11.55 -6.60
N TRP A 24 6.42 -12.74 -6.22
CA TRP A 24 6.16 -13.98 -6.97
C TRP A 24 4.73 -14.50 -6.84
N ARG A 25 4.13 -14.37 -5.66
CA ARG A 25 2.82 -14.94 -5.34
C ARG A 25 1.73 -13.90 -5.18
N GLY A 26 2.06 -12.63 -5.30
CA GLY A 26 1.13 -11.55 -4.98
C GLY A 26 0.76 -11.54 -3.49
N ASP A 27 1.66 -12.01 -2.62
CA ASP A 27 1.42 -12.09 -1.18
C ASP A 27 1.73 -10.74 -0.53
N GLY A 28 0.82 -9.83 -0.72
CA GLY A 28 0.97 -8.47 -0.24
C GLY A 28 -0.37 -7.74 -0.12
N ILE A 29 -0.34 -6.68 0.63
CA ILE A 29 -1.47 -5.75 0.78
C ILE A 29 -0.98 -4.34 0.52
N PHE A 30 -1.87 -3.45 0.07
CA PHE A 30 -1.50 -2.07 -0.19
C PHE A 30 -2.61 -1.08 0.15
N GLU A 31 -2.19 0.16 0.36
CA GLU A 31 -3.03 1.32 0.46
C GLU A 31 -2.56 2.42 -0.50
N ALA A 32 -3.52 3.19 -1.00
CA ALA A 32 -3.28 4.41 -1.77
C ALA A 32 -4.10 5.53 -1.16
N ILE A 33 -3.42 6.49 -0.56
CA ILE A 33 -4.04 7.56 0.22
C ILE A 33 -3.80 8.89 -0.48
N ARG A 34 -4.89 9.62 -0.76
CA ARG A 34 -4.77 10.94 -1.39
C ARG A 34 -4.17 11.95 -0.42
N ILE A 35 -3.20 12.72 -0.91
CA ILE A 35 -2.68 13.89 -0.21
C ILE A 35 -3.51 15.11 -0.60
N HIS A 36 -3.95 15.86 0.38
CA HIS A 36 -4.59 17.16 0.20
C HIS A 36 -3.97 18.18 1.15
N LYS A 37 -3.36 19.21 0.58
CA LYS A 37 -2.66 20.27 1.35
C LYS A 37 -1.65 19.72 2.37
N GLY A 38 -0.85 18.76 1.97
CA GLY A 38 0.18 18.16 2.82
C GLY A 38 -0.32 17.12 3.83
N TYR A 39 -1.61 16.76 3.79
CA TYR A 39 -2.17 15.80 4.72
C TYR A 39 -2.81 14.60 4.00
N PRO A 40 -2.59 13.36 4.45
CA PRO A 40 -3.21 12.17 3.87
C PRO A 40 -4.68 12.08 4.29
N PHE A 41 -5.58 12.21 3.31
CA PHE A 41 -7.02 12.24 3.54
C PHE A 41 -7.53 10.93 4.13
N GLY A 42 -8.24 11.00 5.26
CA GLY A 42 -8.85 9.84 5.91
C GLY A 42 -7.85 8.80 6.43
N ILE A 43 -6.65 9.21 6.82
CA ILE A 43 -5.56 8.30 7.22
C ILE A 43 -5.99 7.24 8.23
N ASP A 44 -6.80 7.59 9.23
CA ASP A 44 -7.21 6.63 10.26
C ASP A 44 -8.08 5.50 9.69
N LEU A 45 -8.99 5.83 8.75
CA LEU A 45 -9.81 4.84 8.06
C LEU A 45 -8.96 3.93 7.17
N HIS A 46 -7.95 4.48 6.51
CA HIS A 46 -7.01 3.71 5.71
C HIS A 46 -6.17 2.76 6.58
N ILE A 47 -5.69 3.22 7.73
CA ILE A 47 -4.94 2.37 8.68
C ILE A 47 -5.84 1.26 9.23
N GLU A 48 -7.09 1.54 9.57
CA GLU A 48 -8.04 0.52 10.01
C GLU A 48 -8.28 -0.53 8.92
N ARG A 49 -8.53 -0.09 7.67
CA ARG A 49 -8.69 -0.99 6.54
C ARG A 49 -7.45 -1.83 6.29
N PHE A 50 -6.26 -1.23 6.44
CA PHE A 50 -4.99 -1.92 6.26
C PHE A 50 -4.77 -3.01 7.31
N LYS A 51 -5.09 -2.71 8.61
CA LYS A 51 -5.10 -3.70 9.69
C LYS A 51 -6.07 -4.86 9.39
N ASN A 52 -7.27 -4.54 8.92
CA ASN A 52 -8.28 -5.55 8.55
C ASN A 52 -7.82 -6.42 7.36
N SER A 53 -7.14 -5.83 6.39
CA SER A 53 -6.56 -6.56 5.26
C SER A 53 -5.44 -7.48 5.72
N ALA A 54 -4.53 -7.00 6.56
CA ALA A 54 -3.44 -7.78 7.13
C ALA A 54 -3.95 -9.01 7.89
N SER A 55 -4.97 -8.82 8.72
CA SER A 55 -5.60 -9.91 9.48
C SER A 55 -6.16 -11.01 8.57
N LYS A 56 -6.76 -10.64 7.43
CA LYS A 56 -7.35 -11.61 6.49
C LYS A 56 -6.32 -12.46 5.75
N VAL A 57 -5.10 -11.96 5.60
CA VAL A 57 -3.99 -12.66 4.93
C VAL A 57 -2.95 -13.17 5.94
N PHE A 58 -3.30 -13.16 7.23
CA PHE A 58 -2.44 -13.65 8.32
C PHE A 58 -1.09 -12.95 8.40
N PHE A 59 -1.08 -11.63 8.16
CA PHE A 59 0.07 -10.78 8.38
C PHE A 59 0.07 -10.34 9.83
N ASN A 60 0.85 -11.02 10.64
CA ASN A 60 0.98 -10.75 12.07
C ASN A 60 2.17 -9.81 12.34
N ASP A 61 2.20 -9.21 13.53
CA ASP A 61 3.33 -8.41 14.04
C ASP A 61 3.68 -7.17 13.19
N ILE A 62 2.72 -6.63 12.43
CA ILE A 62 2.88 -5.39 11.68
C ILE A 62 2.74 -4.17 12.60
N ASN A 63 3.76 -3.31 12.61
CA ASN A 63 3.70 -2.05 13.35
C ASN A 63 2.99 -0.95 12.55
N PHE A 64 1.65 -0.91 12.63
CA PHE A 64 0.83 0.07 11.92
C PHE A 64 1.02 1.51 12.40
N GLU A 65 1.45 1.72 13.64
CA GLU A 65 1.77 3.06 14.15
C GLU A 65 3.03 3.62 13.48
N LYS A 66 4.02 2.78 13.22
CA LYS A 66 5.20 3.16 12.43
C LYS A 66 4.80 3.47 10.98
N ILE A 67 4.00 2.60 10.37
CA ILE A 67 3.51 2.80 8.99
C ILE A 67 2.72 4.12 8.88
N LYS A 68 1.87 4.43 9.85
CA LYS A 68 1.15 5.70 9.89
C LYS A 68 2.09 6.90 9.93
N LYS A 69 3.17 6.84 10.72
CA LYS A 69 4.19 7.88 10.77
C LYS A 69 4.92 8.03 9.43
N ASP A 70 5.25 6.93 8.77
CA ASP A 70 5.89 6.94 7.46
C ASP A 70 4.99 7.60 6.40
N ILE A 71 3.69 7.29 6.42
CA ILE A 71 2.70 7.90 5.53
C ILE A 71 2.59 9.42 5.78
N LEU A 72 2.52 9.85 7.03
CA LEU A 72 2.49 11.27 7.39
C LEU A 72 3.76 11.98 6.94
N PHE A 73 4.91 11.39 7.20
CA PHE A 73 6.22 11.92 6.78
C PHE A 73 6.32 12.09 5.27
N VAL A 74 5.84 11.12 4.49
CA VAL A 74 5.80 11.27 3.02
C VAL A 74 4.84 12.38 2.63
N ALA A 75 3.63 12.41 3.19
CA ALA A 75 2.57 13.33 2.79
C ALA A 75 2.93 14.80 3.04
N GLU A 76 3.54 15.13 4.17
CA GLU A 76 3.88 16.51 4.55
C GLU A 76 4.81 17.22 3.57
N ASN A 77 5.56 16.46 2.78
CA ASN A 77 6.48 17.00 1.77
C ASN A 77 5.80 17.36 0.43
N PHE A 78 4.49 17.07 0.27
CA PHE A 78 3.78 17.27 -1.00
C PHE A 78 2.40 17.87 -0.78
N GLN A 79 2.04 18.90 -1.54
CA GLN A 79 0.72 19.55 -1.41
C GLN A 79 -0.44 18.67 -1.92
N ASN A 80 -0.20 17.90 -2.99
CA ASN A 80 -1.19 17.04 -3.63
C ASN A 80 -0.51 15.78 -4.18
N GLY A 81 -1.29 14.74 -4.41
CA GLY A 81 -0.82 13.47 -4.94
C GLY A 81 -1.33 12.30 -4.12
N TYR A 82 -0.54 11.26 -4.05
CA TYR A 82 -0.89 10.05 -3.32
C TYR A 82 0.33 9.53 -2.55
N VAL A 83 0.08 9.00 -1.36
CA VAL A 83 1.02 8.10 -0.70
C VAL A 83 0.58 6.67 -1.02
N ARG A 84 1.48 5.90 -1.60
CA ARG A 84 1.30 4.46 -1.74
C ARG A 84 2.11 3.73 -0.72
N THR A 85 1.49 2.78 -0.05
CA THR A 85 2.15 1.94 0.94
C THR A 85 1.83 0.49 0.64
N LEU A 86 2.87 -0.34 0.55
CA LEU A 86 2.76 -1.77 0.32
C LEU A 86 3.41 -2.50 1.49
N ILE A 87 2.78 -3.59 1.92
CA ILE A 87 3.38 -4.56 2.82
C ILE A 87 3.47 -5.86 2.05
N LEU A 88 4.67 -6.34 1.84
CA LEU A 88 4.95 -7.56 1.11
C LEU A 88 5.55 -8.59 2.04
N ARG A 89 5.05 -9.83 1.97
CA ARG A 89 5.67 -10.94 2.68
C ARG A 89 7.04 -11.22 2.08
N ASN A 90 8.01 -11.29 2.94
CA ASN A 90 9.35 -11.73 2.62
C ASN A 90 9.50 -13.24 2.93
N GLU A 91 10.66 -13.78 2.77
CA GLU A 91 10.95 -15.13 3.26
C GLU A 91 10.73 -15.24 4.77
N LYS A 92 10.33 -16.42 5.24
CA LYS A 92 10.23 -16.80 6.67
C LYS A 92 9.30 -15.92 7.53
N ASP A 93 8.13 -15.53 6.99
CA ASP A 93 7.14 -14.75 7.74
C ASP A 93 7.60 -13.35 8.20
N SER A 94 8.63 -12.80 7.57
CA SER A 94 8.99 -11.40 7.68
C SER A 94 8.28 -10.57 6.61
N PHE A 95 8.24 -9.25 6.82
CA PHE A 95 7.56 -8.32 5.92
C PHE A 95 8.47 -7.16 5.58
N ASN A 96 8.37 -6.69 4.33
CA ASN A 96 8.93 -5.41 3.94
C ASN A 96 7.82 -4.40 3.71
N VAL A 97 8.02 -3.19 4.17
CA VAL A 97 7.09 -2.07 4.01
C VAL A 97 7.70 -1.06 3.05
N PHE A 98 7.03 -0.83 1.95
CA PHE A 98 7.40 0.16 0.94
C PHE A 98 6.42 1.32 1.00
N CYS A 99 6.90 2.54 1.18
CA CYS A 99 6.08 3.73 1.21
C CYS A 99 6.66 4.79 0.28
N PHE A 100 5.84 5.35 -0.64
CA PHE A 100 6.34 6.32 -1.61
C PHE A 100 5.27 7.30 -2.08
N TYR A 101 5.76 8.46 -2.53
CA TYR A 101 4.93 9.46 -3.17
C TYR A 101 4.68 9.12 -4.64
N GLN A 102 3.44 9.30 -5.05
CA GLN A 102 3.02 9.31 -6.45
C GLN A 102 2.37 10.65 -6.77
N PRO A 103 2.79 11.34 -7.86
CA PRO A 103 2.16 12.58 -8.28
C PRO A 103 0.67 12.37 -8.62
N PRO A 104 -0.13 13.44 -8.60
CA PRO A 104 -1.52 13.35 -8.98
C PRO A 104 -1.64 12.89 -10.43
N ILE A 105 -2.68 12.10 -10.68
CA ILE A 105 -3.03 11.66 -12.04
C ILE A 105 -4.03 12.66 -12.59
N ASP A 106 -3.81 13.12 -13.81
CA ASP A 106 -4.81 13.91 -14.52
C ASP A 106 -6.04 13.05 -14.78
N VAL A 107 -7.15 13.48 -14.19
CA VAL A 107 -8.42 12.81 -14.36
C VAL A 107 -9.37 13.72 -15.18
N PRO A 108 -10.14 13.19 -16.11
CA PRO A 108 -11.14 13.99 -16.83
C PRO A 108 -12.21 14.53 -15.85
N ALA A 109 -12.88 15.60 -16.25
CA ALA A 109 -13.92 16.21 -15.43
C ALA A 109 -15.07 15.25 -15.11
N TYR A 110 -15.27 14.24 -15.96
CA TYR A 110 -16.27 13.18 -15.76
C TYR A 110 -15.81 11.88 -16.40
N PHE A 111 -16.36 10.76 -15.91
CA PHE A 111 -16.19 9.43 -16.47
C PHE A 111 -17.55 8.90 -16.93
N THR A 112 -17.55 8.22 -18.07
CA THR A 112 -18.69 7.39 -18.46
C THR A 112 -18.51 6.01 -17.83
N LEU A 113 -19.48 5.58 -17.04
CA LEU A 113 -19.46 4.28 -16.37
C LEU A 113 -20.52 3.37 -16.98
N GLN A 114 -20.16 2.14 -17.21
CA GLN A 114 -21.08 1.06 -17.56
C GLN A 114 -21.19 0.08 -16.41
N THR A 115 -22.40 -0.17 -15.96
CA THR A 115 -22.64 -1.23 -14.97
C THR A 115 -22.75 -2.57 -15.67
N GLN A 116 -22.07 -3.57 -15.14
CA GLN A 116 -22.12 -4.93 -15.65
C GLN A 116 -22.39 -5.89 -14.48
N LYS A 117 -23.33 -6.84 -14.72
CA LYS A 117 -23.54 -7.93 -13.77
C LYS A 117 -22.40 -8.93 -13.91
N VAL A 118 -21.55 -9.01 -12.91
CA VAL A 118 -20.45 -9.98 -12.87
C VAL A 118 -20.72 -11.06 -11.83
N CYS A 119 -20.29 -12.30 -12.12
CA CYS A 119 -20.27 -13.34 -11.12
C CYS A 119 -19.32 -12.92 -9.99
N LYS A 120 -19.75 -13.11 -8.75
CA LYS A 120 -18.83 -12.98 -7.60
C LYS A 120 -17.79 -14.09 -7.73
N VAL A 121 -16.58 -13.71 -8.10
CA VAL A 121 -15.44 -14.61 -7.96
C VAL A 121 -15.19 -14.70 -6.47
N LYS A 122 -15.44 -15.86 -5.87
CA LYS A 122 -14.86 -16.15 -4.57
C LYS A 122 -13.35 -16.16 -4.80
N TYR A 123 -12.64 -15.21 -4.22
CA TYR A 123 -11.22 -15.36 -4.05
C TYR A 123 -10.99 -16.66 -3.30
N ALA A 124 -10.62 -17.67 -4.04
CA ALA A 124 -10.26 -18.96 -3.47
C ALA A 124 -8.90 -18.80 -2.81
N GLY A 125 -8.92 -18.41 -1.64
CA GLY A 125 -7.68 -18.36 -0.92
C GLY A 125 -7.00 -17.02 -1.04
N THR A 126 -6.56 -16.71 -0.02
CA THR A 126 -5.38 -15.97 0.27
C THR A 126 -4.26 -16.57 -0.57
N SER A 127 -3.30 -15.78 -0.93
CA SER A 127 -1.99 -16.20 -1.40
C SER A 127 -1.43 -17.46 -0.72
N ILE A 128 -1.98 -17.82 0.41
CA ILE A 128 -1.57 -18.96 1.23
C ILE A 128 -2.22 -20.26 0.76
N GLY A 129 -3.22 -20.20 -0.05
CA GLY A 129 -4.00 -21.39 -0.38
C GLY A 129 -4.27 -21.62 -1.85
N GLY A 130 -3.68 -20.77 -2.68
CA GLY A 130 -3.85 -20.93 -4.12
C GLY A 130 -3.16 -22.15 -4.65
#